data_99e03857ead748e43c9f0ab75a141baa
#
_entry.id   99e03857ead748e43c9f0ab75a141baa
#
_cell.length_a   1.000
_cell.length_b   1.000
_cell.length_c   1.000
_cell.angle_alpha   90.00
_cell.angle_beta   90.00
_cell.angle_gamma   90.00
#
_symmetry.space_group_name_H-M   'P 1'
#
loop_
_entity.id
_entity.type
_entity.pdbx_description
1 polymer ?
#
loop_
_entity_poly.entity_id
_entity_poly.type
_entity_poly.pdbx_seq_one_letter_code
_entity_poly.pdbx_strand_id
1 'polypeptide(L)'
;ETSRMYLQAGFEYDRRFDGDHHLSGLLMYQQNTRSVLGQQAIYAQQLIAGRINYAYRQKYLLEAVVGYNGSENFAPRNRYGFFPSVGLGWVISNENFLKDNRTLNFLKLRASAGLVGNNRGASRFAYEQYWGIGANKGYYYGTAVKYYDAFVQLALSNEDLTWEKSAIYNAGLETRWFGNRLALDIDVFLENRRDILVDNRNSIPSFSGIGFSTPVNKAKVRNYGTEFSLMYYGQAAEVSYYAGGTFSFARNKITASY
;
A
#
# COMPACT_ATOMS: atom_id res chain seq x y z
N GLU A 1 27.07 -10.25 11.07
CA GLU A 1 26.75 -8.82 11.31
C GLU A 1 25.81 -8.30 10.24
N THR A 2 24.88 -7.43 10.63
CA THR A 2 23.98 -6.72 9.72
C THR A 2 24.16 -5.23 9.97
N SER A 3 24.47 -4.48 8.93
CA SER A 3 24.49 -3.01 8.96
C SER A 3 23.24 -2.45 8.27
N ARG A 4 22.67 -1.38 8.84
CA ARG A 4 21.54 -0.64 8.26
C ARG A 4 21.86 0.84 8.25
N MET A 5 21.59 1.48 7.13
CA MET A 5 21.66 2.92 7.00
C MET A 5 20.30 3.46 6.57
N TYR A 6 19.81 4.45 7.26
CA TYR A 6 18.60 5.16 6.97
C TYR A 6 18.92 6.65 6.79
N LEU A 7 18.52 7.18 5.66
CA LEU A 7 18.63 8.60 5.33
C LEU A 7 17.26 9.16 5.03
N GLN A 8 16.90 10.27 5.65
CA GLN A 8 15.68 10.99 5.36
C GLN A 8 15.99 12.49 5.28
N ALA A 9 15.44 13.14 4.27
CA ALA A 9 15.45 14.59 4.12
C ALA A 9 14.06 15.04 3.68
N GLY A 10 13.63 16.20 4.15
CA GLY A 10 12.31 16.71 3.80
C GLY A 10 12.27 18.22 3.83
N PHE A 11 11.32 18.76 3.07
CA PHE A 11 10.98 20.17 3.04
C PHE A 11 9.49 20.31 3.32
N GLU A 12 9.15 21.15 4.30
CA GLU A 12 7.77 21.47 4.65
C GLU A 12 7.47 22.92 4.34
N TYR A 13 6.26 23.18 3.88
CA TYR A 13 5.72 24.49 3.63
C TYR A 13 4.33 24.58 4.25
N ASP A 14 4.06 25.66 4.99
CA ASP A 14 2.73 25.96 5.53
C ASP A 14 2.49 27.47 5.44
N ARG A 15 1.35 27.85 4.85
CA ARG A 15 0.99 29.26 4.72
C ARG A 15 -0.52 29.46 4.62
N ARG A 16 -0.99 30.51 5.30
CA ARG A 16 -2.34 31.06 5.14
C ARG A 16 -2.28 32.36 4.35
N PHE A 17 -3.15 32.48 3.36
CA PHE A 17 -3.28 33.64 2.50
C PHE A 17 -4.67 34.23 2.70
N ASP A 18 -4.75 35.56 2.85
CA ASP A 18 -6.00 36.33 2.96
C ASP A 18 -7.01 35.78 3.98
N GLY A 19 -6.56 35.01 4.96
CA GLY A 19 -7.40 34.37 5.97
C GLY A 19 -8.25 33.20 5.47
N ASP A 20 -8.55 33.13 4.20
CA ASP A 20 -9.48 32.17 3.58
C ASP A 20 -8.76 30.92 3.00
N HIS A 21 -7.52 31.08 2.57
CA HIS A 21 -6.75 30.05 1.89
C HIS A 21 -5.66 29.50 2.80
N HIS A 22 -5.63 28.19 2.99
CA HIS A 22 -4.55 27.52 3.70
C HIS A 22 -3.93 26.46 2.79
N LEU A 23 -2.64 26.60 2.54
CA LEU A 23 -1.84 25.69 1.74
C LEU A 23 -0.73 25.11 2.60
N SER A 24 -0.64 23.80 2.67
CA SER A 24 0.51 23.11 3.24
C SER A 24 1.05 22.05 2.30
N GLY A 25 2.34 21.82 2.36
CA GLY A 25 3.03 20.87 1.48
C GLY A 25 4.20 20.21 2.19
N LEU A 26 4.47 18.98 1.79
CA LEU A 26 5.61 18.19 2.23
C LEU A 26 6.25 17.57 0.99
N LEU A 27 7.55 17.72 0.85
CA LEU A 27 8.39 16.95 -0.07
C LEU A 27 9.41 16.18 0.75
N MET A 28 9.49 14.87 0.57
CA MET A 28 10.34 14.00 1.36
C MET A 28 11.13 13.04 0.46
N TYR A 29 12.40 12.88 0.74
CA TYR A 29 13.24 11.81 0.23
C TYR A 29 13.62 10.87 1.37
N GLN A 30 13.55 9.58 1.11
CA GLN A 30 13.96 8.54 2.06
C GLN A 30 14.75 7.45 1.33
N GLN A 31 15.84 7.02 1.94
CA GLN A 31 16.61 5.87 1.49
C GLN A 31 16.88 4.94 2.67
N ASN A 32 16.67 3.66 2.46
CA ASN A 32 16.98 2.60 3.41
C ASN A 32 17.87 1.58 2.73
N THR A 33 19.04 1.33 3.34
CA THR A 33 19.96 0.30 2.87
C THR A 33 20.26 -0.67 4.00
N ARG A 34 20.38 -1.95 3.66
CA ARG A 34 20.74 -3.01 4.58
C ARG A 34 21.78 -3.91 3.94
N SER A 35 22.94 -4.06 4.56
CA SER A 35 23.94 -5.04 4.19
C SER A 35 23.99 -6.18 5.21
N VAL A 36 24.23 -7.39 4.75
CA VAL A 36 24.37 -8.59 5.57
C VAL A 36 25.74 -9.18 5.28
N LEU A 37 26.52 -9.44 6.33
CA LEU A 37 27.86 -10.02 6.19
C LEU A 37 27.77 -11.35 5.42
N GLY A 38 28.66 -11.53 4.44
CA GLY A 38 28.66 -12.70 3.56
C GLY A 38 27.72 -12.62 2.36
N GLN A 39 26.91 -11.56 2.24
CA GLN A 39 26.11 -11.27 1.04
C GLN A 39 26.74 -10.12 0.25
N GLN A 40 27.02 -10.36 -1.04
CA GLN A 40 27.66 -9.34 -1.89
C GLN A 40 26.73 -8.17 -2.23
N ALA A 41 25.42 -8.39 -2.19
CA ALA A 41 24.45 -7.39 -2.61
C ALA A 41 23.75 -6.73 -1.40
N ILE A 42 23.59 -5.42 -1.47
CA ILE A 42 22.96 -4.58 -0.46
C ILE A 42 21.44 -4.52 -0.75
N TYR A 43 20.62 -4.60 0.29
CA TYR A 43 19.18 -4.29 0.17
C TYR A 43 19.01 -2.77 0.12
N ALA A 44 18.40 -2.26 -0.93
CA ALA A 44 18.16 -0.84 -1.10
C ALA A 44 16.70 -0.55 -1.47
N GLN A 45 16.12 0.44 -0.80
CA GLN A 45 14.81 0.98 -1.10
C GLN A 45 14.90 2.50 -1.08
N GLN A 46 14.22 3.14 -2.02
CA GLN A 46 14.15 4.59 -2.14
C GLN A 46 12.69 5.03 -2.22
N LEU A 47 12.41 6.19 -1.65
CA LEU A 47 11.10 6.81 -1.70
C LEU A 47 11.30 8.32 -1.93
N ILE A 48 10.59 8.85 -2.92
CA ILE A 48 10.29 10.27 -3.02
C ILE A 48 8.80 10.42 -2.79
N ALA A 49 8.40 11.21 -1.81
CA ALA A 49 6.99 11.46 -1.52
C ALA A 49 6.71 12.97 -1.52
N GLY A 50 5.61 13.34 -2.15
CA GLY A 50 5.08 14.70 -2.13
C GLY A 50 3.65 14.69 -1.64
N ARG A 51 3.27 15.64 -0.78
CA ARG A 51 1.91 15.87 -0.33
C ARG A 51 1.60 17.36 -0.38
N ILE A 52 0.43 17.70 -0.88
CA ILE A 52 -0.11 19.05 -0.88
C ILE A 52 -1.50 18.96 -0.26
N ASN A 53 -1.75 19.80 0.73
CA ASN A 53 -3.08 20.03 1.31
C ASN A 53 -3.49 21.47 1.04
N TYR A 54 -4.72 21.64 0.62
CA TYR A 54 -5.32 22.93 0.42
C TYR A 54 -6.69 23.00 1.07
N ALA A 55 -6.94 24.05 1.83
CA ALA A 55 -8.23 24.32 2.44
C ALA A 55 -8.70 25.74 2.09
N TYR A 56 -9.91 25.83 1.55
CA TYR A 56 -10.58 27.10 1.30
C TYR A 56 -11.67 27.32 2.33
N ARG A 57 -11.55 28.39 3.12
CA ARG A 57 -12.47 28.77 4.20
C ARG A 57 -12.75 27.65 5.19
N GLN A 58 -11.86 26.70 5.31
CA GLN A 58 -12.12 25.47 6.11
C GLN A 58 -13.42 24.74 5.71
N LYS A 59 -13.91 24.98 4.48
CA LYS A 59 -15.10 24.34 3.91
C LYS A 59 -14.74 23.29 2.88
N TYR A 60 -13.86 23.65 1.94
CA TYR A 60 -13.44 22.78 0.85
C TYR A 60 -11.99 22.37 1.10
N LEU A 61 -11.78 21.08 1.14
CA LEU A 61 -10.50 20.48 1.45
C LEU A 61 -10.05 19.65 0.27
N LEU A 62 -8.81 19.82 -0.13
CA LEU A 62 -8.14 19.02 -1.16
C LEU A 62 -6.82 18.49 -0.60
N GLU A 63 -6.59 17.21 -0.77
CA GLU A 63 -5.29 16.59 -0.54
C GLU A 63 -4.83 15.90 -1.82
N ALA A 64 -3.59 16.11 -2.21
CA ALA A 64 -2.95 15.36 -3.29
C ALA A 64 -1.63 14.79 -2.76
N VAL A 65 -1.42 13.51 -2.98
CA VAL A 65 -0.20 12.79 -2.57
C VAL A 65 0.37 12.06 -3.77
N VAL A 66 1.68 12.09 -3.90
CA VAL A 66 2.41 11.30 -4.88
C VAL A 66 3.53 10.56 -4.18
N GLY A 67 3.68 9.28 -4.49
CA GLY A 67 4.80 8.45 -4.07
C GLY A 67 5.52 7.91 -5.29
N TYR A 68 6.84 8.02 -5.31
CA TYR A 68 7.71 7.40 -6.31
C TYR A 68 8.69 6.49 -5.59
N ASN A 69 8.44 5.18 -5.64
CA ASN A 69 9.13 4.18 -4.84
C ASN A 69 10.02 3.31 -5.72
N GLY A 70 11.27 3.11 -5.29
CA GLY A 70 12.20 2.18 -5.90
C GLY A 70 12.43 0.96 -5.04
N SER A 71 12.45 -0.24 -5.66
CA SER A 71 12.75 -1.51 -5.00
C SER A 71 13.65 -2.37 -5.88
N GLU A 72 14.71 -2.89 -5.29
CA GLU A 72 15.64 -3.81 -5.98
C GLU A 72 15.08 -5.22 -6.20
N ASN A 73 13.89 -5.53 -5.67
CA ASN A 73 13.23 -6.79 -5.93
C ASN A 73 12.84 -6.96 -7.40
N PHE A 74 12.84 -5.88 -8.17
CA PHE A 74 12.44 -5.87 -9.58
C PHE A 74 13.60 -5.52 -10.50
N ALA A 75 13.53 -5.99 -11.73
CA ALA A 75 14.46 -5.64 -12.80
C ALA A 75 14.54 -4.12 -13.01
N PRO A 76 15.67 -3.56 -13.48
CA PRO A 76 15.87 -2.11 -13.59
C PRO A 76 14.71 -1.36 -14.26
N ARG A 77 14.08 -1.95 -15.29
CA ARG A 77 12.94 -1.35 -16.02
C ARG A 77 11.64 -1.28 -15.21
N ASN A 78 11.47 -2.16 -14.20
CA ASN A 78 10.26 -2.27 -13.37
C ASN A 78 10.51 -1.85 -11.91
N ARG A 79 11.72 -1.37 -11.62
CA ARG A 79 12.19 -1.05 -10.26
C ARG A 79 11.39 0.06 -9.61
N TYR A 80 10.97 1.05 -10.36
CA TYR A 80 10.27 2.22 -9.83
C TYR A 80 8.78 2.15 -10.10
N GLY A 81 7.99 2.45 -9.07
CA GLY A 81 6.54 2.54 -9.13
C GLY A 81 6.05 3.95 -8.76
N PHE A 82 5.05 4.46 -9.50
CA PHE A 82 4.39 5.74 -9.25
C PHE A 82 3.01 5.50 -8.65
N PHE A 83 2.76 6.12 -7.48
CA PHE A 83 1.59 5.87 -6.64
C PHE A 83 0.93 7.18 -6.24
N PRO A 84 0.04 7.72 -7.08
CA PRO A 84 -0.70 8.94 -6.78
C PRO A 84 -1.96 8.65 -5.94
N SER A 85 -2.36 9.64 -5.14
CA SER A 85 -3.68 9.66 -4.50
C SER A 85 -4.23 11.08 -4.40
N VAL A 86 -5.55 11.19 -4.35
CA VAL A 86 -6.27 12.44 -4.17
C VAL A 86 -7.42 12.24 -3.19
N GLY A 87 -7.61 13.22 -2.31
CA GLY A 87 -8.69 13.29 -1.36
C GLY A 87 -9.43 14.63 -1.45
N LEU A 88 -10.73 14.58 -1.34
CA LEU A 88 -11.62 15.74 -1.32
C LEU A 88 -12.45 15.71 -0.04
N GLY A 89 -12.64 16.85 0.57
CA GLY A 89 -13.50 17.02 1.74
C GLY A 89 -14.37 18.27 1.62
N TRP A 90 -15.63 18.14 2.01
CA TRP A 90 -16.54 19.26 2.13
C TRP A 90 -17.13 19.32 3.53
N VAL A 91 -16.76 20.36 4.27
CA VAL A 91 -17.30 20.63 5.60
C VAL A 91 -18.57 21.43 5.45
N ILE A 92 -19.69 20.73 5.28
CA ILE A 92 -21.00 21.30 4.99
C ILE A 92 -21.51 22.13 6.19
N SER A 93 -21.16 21.74 7.41
CA SER A 93 -21.51 22.49 8.61
C SER A 93 -20.92 23.92 8.66
N ASN A 94 -19.87 24.20 7.88
CA ASN A 94 -19.29 25.53 7.77
C ASN A 94 -19.99 26.40 6.73
N GLU A 95 -20.98 25.86 5.99
CA GLU A 95 -21.77 26.64 5.04
C GLU A 95 -22.78 27.53 5.76
N ASN A 96 -23.10 28.68 5.14
CA ASN A 96 -23.94 29.70 5.77
C ASN A 96 -25.34 29.17 6.15
N PHE A 97 -25.86 28.17 5.42
CA PHE A 97 -27.18 27.59 5.69
C PHE A 97 -27.19 26.58 6.86
N LEU A 98 -26.02 26.10 7.33
CA LEU A 98 -25.90 25.16 8.46
C LEU A 98 -25.11 25.70 9.63
N LYS A 99 -24.39 26.81 9.47
CA LYS A 99 -23.43 27.36 10.45
C LYS A 99 -24.01 27.55 11.86
N ASP A 100 -25.29 27.90 11.96
CA ASP A 100 -25.97 28.20 13.23
C ASP A 100 -26.88 27.06 13.68
N ASN A 101 -26.76 25.86 13.10
CA ASN A 101 -27.57 24.72 13.46
C ASN A 101 -27.16 24.14 14.81
N ARG A 102 -28.10 24.19 15.79
CA ARG A 102 -27.84 23.72 17.16
C ARG A 102 -27.92 22.20 17.30
N THR A 103 -28.56 21.53 16.38
CA THR A 103 -28.75 20.07 16.43
C THR A 103 -27.61 19.34 15.73
N LEU A 104 -27.25 19.78 14.51
CA LEU A 104 -26.15 19.21 13.72
C LEU A 104 -24.94 20.16 13.80
N ASN A 105 -23.99 19.82 14.65
CA ASN A 105 -22.83 20.67 14.94
C ASN A 105 -21.72 20.52 13.93
N PHE A 106 -21.60 19.34 13.34
CA PHE A 106 -20.59 19.05 12.33
C PHE A 106 -21.14 18.08 11.29
N LEU A 107 -20.90 18.42 10.03
CA LEU A 107 -21.21 17.57 8.87
C LEU A 107 -20.10 17.72 7.85
N LYS A 108 -19.42 16.60 7.53
CA LYS A 108 -18.37 16.56 6.53
C LYS A 108 -18.58 15.35 5.62
N LEU A 109 -18.54 15.59 4.33
CA LEU A 109 -18.39 14.58 3.31
C LEU A 109 -16.94 14.48 2.87
N ARG A 110 -16.46 13.30 2.65
CA ARG A 110 -15.11 13.05 2.11
C ARG A 110 -15.14 11.96 1.04
N ALA A 111 -14.25 12.10 0.08
CA ALA A 111 -14.01 11.08 -0.94
C ALA A 111 -12.52 11.03 -1.24
N SER A 112 -11.99 9.85 -1.49
CA SER A 112 -10.61 9.69 -1.91
C SER A 112 -10.45 8.58 -2.94
N ALA A 113 -9.43 8.73 -3.77
CA ALA A 113 -8.99 7.72 -4.71
C ALA A 113 -7.47 7.67 -4.74
N GLY A 114 -6.88 6.48 -4.67
CA GLY A 114 -5.44 6.33 -4.63
C GLY A 114 -4.96 5.02 -5.20
N LEU A 115 -3.71 5.02 -5.64
CA LEU A 115 -2.98 3.83 -6.06
C LEU A 115 -1.87 3.54 -5.05
N VAL A 116 -1.81 2.31 -4.56
CA VAL A 116 -0.78 1.82 -3.62
C VAL A 116 -0.02 0.68 -4.25
N GLY A 117 1.30 0.68 -4.10
CA GLY A 117 2.19 -0.39 -4.55
C GLY A 117 2.67 -1.27 -3.40
N ASN A 118 2.79 -2.58 -3.68
CA ASN A 118 3.36 -3.55 -2.77
C ASN A 118 4.44 -4.38 -3.48
N ASN A 119 5.62 -4.50 -2.86
CA ASN A 119 6.75 -5.29 -3.36
C ASN A 119 7.08 -6.51 -2.49
N ARG A 120 6.32 -6.77 -1.42
CA ARG A 120 6.64 -7.81 -0.43
C ARG A 120 6.53 -9.23 -0.97
N GLY A 121 5.71 -9.46 -1.98
CA GLY A 121 5.56 -10.79 -2.59
C GLY A 121 6.71 -11.18 -3.53
N ALA A 122 7.51 -10.22 -3.99
CA ALA A 122 8.64 -10.47 -4.87
C ALA A 122 9.89 -10.89 -4.09
N SER A 123 10.42 -12.05 -4.42
CA SER A 123 11.74 -12.46 -3.94
C SER A 123 12.82 -11.57 -4.55
N ARG A 124 13.87 -11.33 -3.78
CA ARG A 124 15.03 -10.57 -4.26
C ARG A 124 15.65 -11.28 -5.47
N PHE A 125 15.97 -10.51 -6.51
CA PHE A 125 16.58 -11.02 -7.75
C PHE A 125 15.79 -12.12 -8.45
N ALA A 126 14.48 -12.22 -8.23
CA ALA A 126 13.63 -13.18 -8.94
C ALA A 126 13.59 -12.95 -10.47
N TYR A 127 14.14 -11.81 -10.93
CA TYR A 127 14.34 -11.49 -12.34
C TYR A 127 15.67 -12.02 -12.89
N GLU A 128 16.58 -12.55 -12.04
CA GLU A 128 17.85 -13.10 -12.46
C GLU A 128 17.79 -14.63 -12.57
N GLN A 129 18.57 -15.16 -13.50
CA GLN A 129 18.73 -16.60 -13.72
C GLN A 129 19.83 -17.15 -12.82
N TYR A 130 19.51 -18.15 -12.00
CA TYR A 130 20.49 -18.79 -11.13
C TYR A 130 20.84 -20.21 -11.60
N TRP A 131 22.13 -20.48 -11.55
CA TRP A 131 22.69 -21.81 -11.79
C TRP A 131 23.55 -22.22 -10.61
N GLY A 132 23.61 -23.50 -10.32
CA GLY A 132 24.42 -24.00 -9.23
C GLY A 132 24.46 -25.52 -9.19
N ILE A 133 25.16 -26.06 -8.20
CA ILE A 133 25.24 -27.48 -7.97
C ILE A 133 23.89 -27.98 -7.46
N GLY A 134 23.26 -28.89 -8.22
CA GLY A 134 22.01 -29.54 -7.83
C GLY A 134 22.23 -30.69 -6.89
N ALA A 135 21.75 -30.62 -5.66
CA ALA A 135 21.81 -31.74 -4.73
C ALA A 135 21.16 -33.01 -5.33
N ASN A 136 21.89 -34.12 -5.41
CA ASN A 136 21.46 -35.38 -5.99
C ASN A 136 21.02 -35.31 -7.49
N LYS A 137 21.51 -34.32 -8.22
CA LYS A 137 21.23 -34.13 -9.65
C LYS A 137 22.42 -34.54 -10.54
N GLY A 138 23.43 -35.13 -9.96
CA GLY A 138 24.63 -35.58 -10.66
C GLY A 138 24.48 -36.94 -11.30
N TYR A 139 25.58 -37.45 -11.75
CA TYR A 139 25.69 -38.79 -12.38
C TYR A 139 26.98 -39.49 -11.97
N TYR A 140 26.95 -40.81 -12.08
CA TYR A 140 28.11 -41.64 -11.83
C TYR A 140 28.88 -41.80 -13.16
N TYR A 141 30.20 -41.62 -13.08
CA TYR A 141 31.04 -41.68 -14.25
C TYR A 141 32.37 -42.36 -13.96
N GLY A 142 32.93 -42.98 -14.99
CA GLY A 142 34.24 -43.65 -14.97
C GLY A 142 34.22 -45.09 -14.46
N THR A 143 35.30 -45.81 -14.64
CA THR A 143 35.46 -47.19 -14.22
C THR A 143 35.45 -47.36 -12.68
N ALA A 144 35.77 -46.31 -11.94
CA ALA A 144 35.73 -46.27 -10.47
C ALA A 144 34.32 -45.83 -9.94
N VAL A 145 33.35 -45.66 -10.82
CA VAL A 145 31.95 -45.30 -10.47
C VAL A 145 31.88 -44.12 -9.51
N LYS A 146 32.59 -43.05 -9.83
CA LYS A 146 32.59 -41.82 -8.99
C LYS A 146 31.39 -40.95 -9.34
N TYR A 147 30.73 -40.44 -8.30
CA TYR A 147 29.62 -39.49 -8.46
C TYR A 147 30.16 -38.07 -8.73
N TYR A 148 29.54 -37.41 -9.68
CA TYR A 148 29.81 -36.01 -10.04
C TYR A 148 28.51 -35.21 -9.95
N ASP A 149 28.52 -34.15 -9.16
CA ASP A 149 27.38 -33.25 -9.06
C ASP A 149 27.14 -32.49 -10.38
N ALA A 150 25.90 -32.41 -10.81
CA ALA A 150 25.54 -31.66 -12.00
C ALA A 150 25.36 -30.18 -11.67
N PHE A 151 25.80 -29.33 -12.60
CA PHE A 151 25.50 -27.92 -12.58
C PHE A 151 24.13 -27.73 -13.26
N VAL A 152 23.14 -27.29 -12.48
CA VAL A 152 21.74 -27.21 -12.91
C VAL A 152 21.18 -25.82 -12.71
N GLN A 153 20.15 -25.52 -13.43
CA GLN A 153 19.35 -24.33 -13.24
C GLN A 153 18.61 -24.44 -11.89
N LEU A 154 18.75 -23.45 -11.02
CA LEU A 154 18.13 -23.42 -9.69
C LEU A 154 16.83 -22.63 -9.64
N ALA A 155 16.67 -21.64 -10.53
CA ALA A 155 15.45 -20.85 -10.65
C ALA A 155 15.26 -20.38 -12.09
N LEU A 156 14.02 -20.18 -12.50
CA LEU A 156 13.69 -19.46 -13.73
C LEU A 156 13.61 -17.96 -13.42
N SER A 157 14.23 -17.16 -14.26
CA SER A 157 14.11 -15.71 -14.19
C SER A 157 12.77 -15.21 -14.70
N ASN A 158 12.29 -14.10 -14.16
CA ASN A 158 11.18 -13.37 -14.73
C ASN A 158 11.44 -11.87 -14.66
N GLU A 159 11.94 -11.29 -15.73
CA GLU A 159 12.23 -9.87 -15.82
C GLU A 159 10.97 -8.99 -15.86
N ASP A 160 9.79 -9.56 -16.12
CA ASP A 160 8.52 -8.85 -16.19
C ASP A 160 7.86 -8.64 -14.82
N LEU A 161 8.50 -9.17 -13.75
CA LEU A 161 8.01 -8.94 -12.40
C LEU A 161 7.90 -7.45 -12.09
N THR A 162 6.74 -7.05 -11.55
CA THR A 162 6.43 -5.67 -11.19
C THR A 162 5.68 -5.59 -9.87
N TRP A 163 5.43 -4.37 -9.44
CA TRP A 163 4.67 -4.04 -8.24
C TRP A 163 3.25 -4.60 -8.31
N GLU A 164 2.81 -5.22 -7.22
CA GLU A 164 1.37 -5.41 -6.99
C GLU A 164 0.74 -4.03 -6.79
N LYS A 165 -0.41 -3.79 -7.40
CA LYS A 165 -1.09 -2.48 -7.37
C LYS A 165 -2.48 -2.61 -6.81
N SER A 166 -2.79 -1.73 -5.84
CA SER A 166 -4.11 -1.63 -5.23
C SER A 166 -4.69 -0.25 -5.53
N ALA A 167 -5.76 -0.21 -6.32
CA ALA A 167 -6.56 0.99 -6.53
C ALA A 167 -7.65 1.02 -5.46
N ILE A 168 -7.59 2.03 -4.57
CA ILE A 168 -8.47 2.18 -3.42
C ILE A 168 -9.34 3.42 -3.63
N TYR A 169 -10.64 3.24 -3.44
CA TYR A 169 -11.66 4.29 -3.45
C TYR A 169 -12.38 4.27 -2.12
N ASN A 170 -12.53 5.42 -1.50
CA ASN A 170 -13.25 5.57 -0.24
C ASN A 170 -14.17 6.78 -0.32
N ALA A 171 -15.36 6.65 0.27
CA ALA A 171 -16.26 7.77 0.51
C ALA A 171 -16.76 7.69 1.96
N GLY A 172 -16.77 8.82 2.65
CA GLY A 172 -17.12 8.87 4.07
C GLY A 172 -18.00 10.05 4.42
N LEU A 173 -18.80 9.85 5.44
CA LEU A 173 -19.67 10.83 6.09
C LEU A 173 -19.30 10.90 7.57
N GLU A 174 -18.96 12.09 8.05
CA GLU A 174 -18.70 12.36 9.45
C GLU A 174 -19.73 13.35 9.99
N THR A 175 -20.41 12.99 11.07
CA THR A 175 -21.40 13.88 11.70
C THR A 175 -21.26 13.96 13.20
N ARG A 176 -21.59 15.13 13.75
CA ARG A 176 -21.64 15.38 15.21
C ARG A 176 -22.92 16.14 15.53
N TRP A 177 -23.67 15.64 16.51
CA TRP A 177 -24.99 16.10 16.85
C TRP A 177 -25.10 16.50 18.33
N PHE A 178 -26.09 17.36 18.65
CA PHE A 178 -26.47 17.72 20.02
C PHE A 178 -25.31 18.25 20.88
N GLY A 179 -24.55 19.22 20.35
CA GLY A 179 -23.38 19.75 21.03
C GLY A 179 -22.23 18.73 21.11
N ASN A 180 -22.04 17.93 20.04
CA ASN A 180 -21.06 16.86 19.91
C ASN A 180 -21.29 15.65 20.84
N ARG A 181 -22.50 15.54 21.42
CA ARG A 181 -22.84 14.38 22.25
C ARG A 181 -23.02 13.10 21.47
N LEU A 182 -23.48 13.17 20.22
CA LEU A 182 -23.61 12.01 19.36
C LEU A 182 -22.69 12.17 18.15
N ALA A 183 -21.83 11.19 17.92
CA ALA A 183 -20.93 11.10 16.78
C ALA A 183 -21.33 9.90 15.92
N LEU A 184 -21.53 10.13 14.63
CA LEU A 184 -21.80 9.09 13.65
C LEU A 184 -20.84 9.26 12.48
N ASP A 185 -20.07 8.21 12.21
CA ASP A 185 -19.14 8.14 11.08
C ASP A 185 -19.49 6.90 10.24
N ILE A 186 -19.57 7.09 8.93
CA ILE A 186 -19.88 6.03 7.95
C ILE A 186 -18.83 6.10 6.85
N ASP A 187 -18.27 4.95 6.50
CA ASP A 187 -17.35 4.78 5.40
C ASP A 187 -17.82 3.67 4.47
N VAL A 188 -17.61 3.88 3.19
CA VAL A 188 -17.72 2.85 2.16
C VAL A 188 -16.44 2.82 1.36
N PHE A 189 -15.93 1.62 1.10
CA PHE A 189 -14.69 1.46 0.37
C PHE A 189 -14.77 0.39 -0.71
N LEU A 190 -13.95 0.58 -1.74
CA LEU A 190 -13.71 -0.37 -2.81
C LEU A 190 -12.21 -0.42 -3.09
N GLU A 191 -11.63 -1.60 -3.00
CA GLU A 191 -10.25 -1.86 -3.37
C GLU A 191 -10.22 -2.86 -4.53
N ASN A 192 -9.54 -2.49 -5.61
CA ASN A 192 -9.23 -3.38 -6.72
C ASN A 192 -7.72 -3.63 -6.73
N ARG A 193 -7.32 -4.80 -6.26
CA ARG A 193 -5.94 -5.25 -6.26
C ARG A 193 -5.66 -6.03 -7.54
N ARG A 194 -4.60 -5.70 -8.22
CA ARG A 194 -4.15 -6.31 -9.47
C ARG A 194 -2.65 -6.58 -9.46
N ASP A 195 -2.20 -7.31 -10.45
CA ASP A 195 -0.80 -7.67 -10.61
C ASP A 195 -0.25 -8.42 -9.37
N ILE A 196 -1.12 -9.17 -8.65
CA ILE A 196 -0.74 -9.93 -7.47
C ILE A 196 0.16 -11.07 -7.92
N LEU A 197 1.27 -11.24 -7.20
CA LEU A 197 2.22 -12.30 -7.44
C LEU A 197 1.65 -13.66 -7.06
N VAL A 198 1.69 -14.58 -7.98
CA VAL A 198 1.28 -15.97 -7.78
C VAL A 198 2.34 -16.91 -8.35
N ASP A 199 2.44 -18.08 -7.76
CA ASP A 199 3.28 -19.17 -8.25
C ASP A 199 2.64 -19.77 -9.50
N ASN A 200 3.41 -19.90 -10.60
CA ASN A 200 2.92 -20.48 -11.84
C ASN A 200 3.26 -21.98 -12.01
N ARG A 201 3.62 -22.67 -10.93
CA ARG A 201 4.02 -24.09 -10.95
C ARG A 201 3.03 -24.98 -11.70
N ASN A 202 1.75 -24.76 -11.51
CA ASN A 202 0.69 -25.55 -12.15
C ASN A 202 0.59 -25.32 -13.67
N SER A 203 1.22 -24.27 -14.20
CA SER A 203 1.25 -23.99 -15.64
C SER A 203 2.42 -24.65 -16.37
N ILE A 204 3.36 -25.25 -15.63
CA ILE A 204 4.53 -25.89 -16.19
C ILE A 204 4.21 -27.39 -16.34
N PRO A 205 4.17 -27.92 -17.57
CA PRO A 205 3.89 -29.33 -17.78
C PRO A 205 4.96 -30.21 -17.12
N SER A 206 4.54 -31.26 -16.41
CA SER A 206 5.46 -32.16 -15.69
C SER A 206 6.50 -32.85 -16.57
N PHE A 207 6.18 -33.06 -17.83
CA PHE A 207 7.10 -33.66 -18.80
C PHE A 207 8.24 -32.73 -19.22
N SER A 208 8.17 -31.42 -18.91
CA SER A 208 9.23 -30.47 -19.22
C SER A 208 10.52 -30.69 -18.44
N GLY A 209 10.47 -31.47 -17.35
CA GLY A 209 11.60 -31.69 -16.45
C GLY A 209 11.92 -30.46 -15.55
N ILE A 210 11.16 -29.37 -15.68
CA ILE A 210 11.34 -28.14 -14.89
C ILE A 210 10.68 -28.34 -13.52
N GLY A 211 11.49 -28.46 -12.47
CA GLY A 211 11.02 -28.72 -11.09
C GLY A 211 10.78 -27.48 -10.24
N PHE A 212 10.87 -26.27 -10.79
CA PHE A 212 10.73 -25.00 -10.08
C PHE A 212 9.78 -24.07 -10.83
N SER A 213 9.17 -23.17 -10.07
CA SER A 213 8.23 -22.18 -10.56
C SER A 213 8.84 -20.79 -10.55
N THR A 214 8.28 -19.92 -11.36
CA THR A 214 8.59 -18.49 -11.37
C THR A 214 7.34 -17.71 -10.99
N PRO A 215 7.42 -16.77 -10.03
CA PRO A 215 6.29 -15.92 -9.71
C PRO A 215 5.90 -15.07 -10.92
N VAL A 216 4.61 -14.83 -11.09
CA VAL A 216 4.03 -14.00 -12.16
C VAL A 216 2.96 -13.07 -11.60
N ASN A 217 2.85 -11.85 -12.15
CA ASN A 217 1.85 -10.85 -11.74
C ASN A 217 0.52 -11.07 -12.48
N LYS A 218 -0.34 -11.98 -12.01
CA LYS A 218 -1.58 -12.34 -12.74
C LYS A 218 -2.86 -12.29 -11.91
N ALA A 219 -2.79 -12.57 -10.61
CA ALA A 219 -4.01 -12.62 -9.80
C ALA A 219 -4.60 -11.24 -9.55
N LYS A 220 -5.92 -11.23 -9.41
CA LYS A 220 -6.72 -10.02 -9.11
C LYS A 220 -7.71 -10.32 -8.01
N VAL A 221 -7.86 -9.36 -7.11
CA VAL A 221 -8.78 -9.44 -5.99
C VAL A 221 -9.55 -8.12 -5.90
N ARG A 222 -10.84 -8.21 -5.63
CA ARG A 222 -11.68 -7.08 -5.27
C ARG A 222 -12.11 -7.22 -3.83
N ASN A 223 -11.91 -6.16 -3.05
CA ASN A 223 -12.37 -6.03 -1.69
C ASN A 223 -13.29 -4.81 -1.60
N TYR A 224 -14.45 -4.95 -0.95
CA TYR A 224 -15.37 -3.84 -0.73
C TYR A 224 -16.13 -4.02 0.56
N GLY A 225 -16.54 -2.92 1.13
CA GLY A 225 -17.22 -2.97 2.39
C GLY A 225 -17.74 -1.62 2.86
N THR A 226 -18.29 -1.65 4.06
CA THR A 226 -18.75 -0.47 4.78
C THR A 226 -18.37 -0.58 6.25
N GLU A 227 -18.05 0.56 6.82
CA GLU A 227 -17.74 0.72 8.23
C GLU A 227 -18.68 1.76 8.83
N PHE A 228 -19.11 1.50 10.04
CA PHE A 228 -20.06 2.33 10.76
C PHE A 228 -19.57 2.47 12.20
N SER A 229 -19.52 3.71 12.69
CA SER A 229 -19.17 4.01 14.07
C SER A 229 -20.20 4.96 14.67
N LEU A 230 -20.76 4.59 15.82
CA LEU A 230 -21.69 5.40 16.58
C LEU A 230 -21.17 5.55 18.00
N MET A 231 -21.00 6.78 18.46
CA MET A 231 -20.54 7.10 19.82
C MET A 231 -21.45 8.14 20.44
N TYR A 232 -21.86 7.89 21.68
CA TYR A 232 -22.62 8.83 22.50
C TYR A 232 -21.81 9.24 23.73
N TYR A 233 -21.73 10.54 23.99
CA TYR A 233 -21.07 11.14 25.13
C TYR A 233 -22.09 11.85 26.00
N GLY A 234 -22.18 11.48 27.26
CA GLY A 234 -23.09 12.05 28.24
C GLY A 234 -22.37 12.53 29.47
N GLN A 235 -23.02 13.45 30.18
CA GLN A 235 -22.60 13.90 31.48
C GLN A 235 -23.82 13.96 32.43
N ALA A 236 -23.69 13.36 33.60
CA ALA A 236 -24.68 13.40 34.65
C ALA A 236 -23.98 13.85 35.94
N ALA A 237 -24.28 15.08 36.37
CA ALA A 237 -23.59 15.77 37.46
C ALA A 237 -22.07 15.82 37.22
N GLU A 238 -21.28 15.21 38.11
CA GLU A 238 -19.82 15.16 38.00
C GLU A 238 -19.30 13.95 37.18
N VAL A 239 -20.19 13.04 36.74
CA VAL A 239 -19.83 11.83 36.05
C VAL A 239 -19.97 12.03 34.54
N SER A 240 -18.87 11.88 33.81
CA SER A 240 -18.87 11.81 32.35
C SER A 240 -18.88 10.34 31.94
N TYR A 241 -19.73 10.00 30.97
CA TYR A 241 -19.83 8.64 30.43
C TYR A 241 -19.91 8.66 28.91
N TYR A 242 -19.53 7.55 28.31
CA TYR A 242 -19.69 7.33 26.87
C TYR A 242 -20.19 5.91 26.60
N ALA A 243 -20.92 5.76 25.54
CA ALA A 243 -21.37 4.46 25.02
C ALA A 243 -21.32 4.48 23.50
N GLY A 244 -20.95 3.39 22.90
CA GLY A 244 -20.93 3.32 21.44
C GLY A 244 -20.57 1.95 20.92
N GLY A 245 -20.59 1.84 19.62
CA GLY A 245 -20.26 0.61 18.90
C GLY A 245 -19.77 0.90 17.50
N THR A 246 -19.02 -0.05 16.98
CA THR A 246 -18.56 -0.06 15.59
C THR A 246 -19.08 -1.32 14.90
N PHE A 247 -19.42 -1.18 13.64
CA PHE A 247 -19.79 -2.29 12.77
C PHE A 247 -18.97 -2.19 11.50
N SER A 248 -18.37 -3.29 11.08
CA SER A 248 -17.63 -3.37 9.83
C SER A 248 -18.10 -4.59 9.04
N PHE A 249 -18.38 -4.38 7.77
CA PHE A 249 -18.67 -5.43 6.81
C PHE A 249 -17.70 -5.32 5.64
N ALA A 250 -16.97 -6.39 5.38
CA ALA A 250 -16.05 -6.47 4.24
C ALA A 250 -16.25 -7.78 3.48
N ARG A 251 -16.20 -7.71 2.18
CA ARG A 251 -16.26 -8.87 1.30
C ARG A 251 -15.09 -8.85 0.33
N ASN A 252 -14.38 -9.97 0.30
CA ASN A 252 -13.28 -10.21 -0.62
C ASN A 252 -13.72 -11.16 -1.73
N LYS A 253 -13.34 -10.88 -2.98
CA LYS A 253 -13.63 -11.72 -4.14
C LYS A 253 -12.37 -11.80 -5.02
N ILE A 254 -11.89 -13.02 -5.25
CA ILE A 254 -10.89 -13.28 -6.27
C ILE A 254 -11.58 -13.11 -7.63
N THR A 255 -11.08 -12.19 -8.45
CA THR A 255 -11.66 -11.88 -9.77
C THR A 255 -10.85 -12.50 -10.92
N ALA A 256 -9.59 -12.83 -10.66
CA ALA A 256 -8.76 -13.66 -11.50
C ALA A 256 -7.75 -14.41 -10.64
N SER A 257 -7.59 -15.69 -10.91
CA SER A 257 -6.54 -16.57 -10.35
C SER A 257 -5.89 -17.31 -11.51
N TYR A 258 -4.73 -17.88 -11.22
CA TYR A 258 -3.98 -18.69 -12.18
C TYR A 258 -4.35 -20.14 -12.06
#